data_b0a0979c02d662b99085584ef047f0ae
#
_entry.id   b0a0979c02d662b99085584ef047f0ae
#
_cell.length_a   1.000
_cell.length_b   1.000
_cell.length_c   1.000
_cell.angle_alpha   90.00
_cell.angle_beta   90.00
_cell.angle_gamma   90.00
#
_symmetry.space_group_name_H-M   'P 1'
#
loop_
_entity.id
_entity.type
_entity.pdbx_description
1 polymer ?
#
loop_
_entity_poly.entity_id
_entity_poly.type
_entity_poly.pdbx_seq_one_letter_code
_entity_poly.pdbx_strand_id
1 'polypeptide(L)'
;MNRLSRRSVLKNGAATAALLSMQTALPKALQAKSLAKSPGIQLYTVSKELSEDLNGTLAKIAAIGYRTVESAGLAGKSAAEFRKALDAAGLKCPSSHLFPTPGQTTSQFLDVAKALGSEYVVSSVMIKTEGLKSIDDYIKAISALTEDDYKKMGADLNALAVEAQKAGLKFAYHNHNMEFHKWPDGRTTYDILMSETDPSLVKIEIDCGWADLGGYSPLELFKKYSGRVKMLHVKDFVAVAHPLTELDLKAMPESTELGKGHIDYRTILAAAPAAGVEYIFVEQEPPFTKFTALEAAKADYDYLQSIG
;
A
#
# COMPACT_ATOMS: atom_id res chain seq x y z
N MET A 1 9.98 -34.36 54.13
CA MET A 1 9.20 -33.35 53.39
C MET A 1 10.03 -32.07 53.34
N ASN A 2 10.80 -31.86 52.23
CA ASN A 2 11.65 -30.68 52.11
C ASN A 2 10.82 -29.51 51.55
N ARG A 3 10.69 -28.45 52.34
CA ARG A 3 10.07 -27.17 51.92
C ARG A 3 11.03 -26.42 51.03
N LEU A 4 10.72 -26.28 49.75
CA LEU A 4 11.41 -25.38 48.82
C LEU A 4 11.23 -23.92 49.30
N SER A 5 12.33 -23.19 49.46
CA SER A 5 12.30 -21.82 49.95
C SER A 5 11.85 -20.85 48.86
N ARG A 6 11.12 -19.77 49.23
CA ARG A 6 10.64 -18.71 48.32
C ARG A 6 11.75 -18.06 47.48
N ARG A 7 13.03 -18.19 47.89
CA ARG A 7 14.18 -17.66 47.16
C ARG A 7 14.58 -18.48 45.90
N SER A 8 14.30 -19.79 45.89
CA SER A 8 14.61 -20.65 44.73
C SER A 8 13.59 -20.47 43.60
N VAL A 9 12.34 -20.12 43.92
CA VAL A 9 11.29 -19.88 42.92
C VAL A 9 11.51 -18.55 42.19
N LEU A 10 12.04 -17.53 42.85
CA LEU A 10 12.33 -16.21 42.25
C LEU A 10 13.58 -16.25 41.32
N LYS A 11 14.56 -17.11 41.56
CA LYS A 11 15.75 -17.24 40.71
C LYS A 11 15.42 -17.95 39.40
N ASN A 12 14.53 -18.92 39.41
CA ASN A 12 14.12 -19.66 38.19
C ASN A 12 13.07 -18.90 37.36
N GLY A 13 12.28 -18.00 37.98
CA GLY A 13 11.34 -17.15 37.27
C GLY A 13 12.00 -16.02 36.45
N ALA A 14 13.16 -15.51 36.91
CA ALA A 14 13.89 -14.46 36.22
C ALA A 14 14.66 -14.98 34.99
N ALA A 15 15.09 -16.25 34.98
CA ALA A 15 15.77 -16.86 33.83
C ALA A 15 14.81 -17.20 32.67
N THR A 16 13.53 -17.49 33.00
CA THR A 16 12.50 -17.80 31.99
C THR A 16 11.92 -16.54 31.34
N ALA A 17 11.92 -15.41 32.04
CA ALA A 17 11.46 -14.12 31.50
C ALA A 17 12.51 -13.48 30.56
N ALA A 18 13.81 -13.79 30.71
CA ALA A 18 14.87 -13.28 29.85
C ALA A 18 15.00 -14.00 28.50
N LEU A 19 14.37 -15.16 28.34
CA LEU A 19 14.39 -15.94 27.10
C LEU A 19 13.23 -15.60 26.15
N LEU A 20 12.24 -14.81 26.57
CA LEU A 20 11.11 -14.42 25.74
C LEU A 20 11.26 -13.04 25.08
N SER A 21 12.36 -12.33 25.21
CA SER A 21 12.57 -11.00 24.62
C SER A 21 13.72 -10.92 23.63
N MET A 22 14.32 -12.01 23.22
CA MET A 22 15.23 -12.04 22.06
C MET A 22 14.46 -12.46 20.80
N GLN A 23 13.48 -11.67 20.38
CA GLN A 23 13.20 -11.54 18.97
C GLN A 23 14.38 -10.77 18.38
N THR A 24 15.40 -11.50 17.95
CA THR A 24 16.52 -10.94 17.18
C THR A 24 15.93 -10.37 15.89
N ALA A 25 15.80 -9.04 15.83
CA ALA A 25 15.43 -8.39 14.59
C ALA A 25 16.43 -8.86 13.51
N LEU A 26 15.92 -9.42 12.41
CA LEU A 26 16.72 -9.79 11.26
C LEU A 26 17.59 -8.61 10.82
N PRO A 27 18.84 -8.81 10.43
CA PRO A 27 19.66 -7.74 9.85
C PRO A 27 18.90 -7.05 8.71
N LYS A 28 18.97 -5.72 8.61
CA LYS A 28 18.24 -4.92 7.61
C LYS A 28 18.44 -5.41 6.18
N ALA A 29 19.64 -5.87 5.83
CA ALA A 29 19.93 -6.47 4.52
C ALA A 29 19.14 -7.78 4.27
N LEU A 30 18.90 -8.57 5.32
CA LEU A 30 18.10 -9.80 5.21
C LEU A 30 16.61 -9.48 5.08
N GLN A 31 16.14 -8.41 5.75
CA GLN A 31 14.76 -7.92 5.60
C GLN A 31 14.51 -7.35 4.20
N ALA A 32 15.46 -6.61 3.63
CA ALA A 32 15.37 -6.09 2.26
C ALA A 32 15.23 -7.23 1.23
N LYS A 33 16.07 -8.25 1.35
CA LYS A 33 15.96 -9.47 0.53
C LYS A 33 14.64 -10.19 0.74
N SER A 34 14.11 -10.21 1.96
CA SER A 34 12.81 -10.81 2.26
C SER A 34 11.65 -10.09 1.56
N LEU A 35 11.65 -8.75 1.50
CA LEU A 35 10.62 -7.98 0.79
C LEU A 35 10.61 -8.30 -0.70
N ALA A 36 11.76 -8.24 -1.38
CA ALA A 36 11.86 -8.55 -2.80
C ALA A 36 11.54 -10.02 -3.13
N LYS A 37 11.87 -10.95 -2.22
CA LYS A 37 11.59 -12.39 -2.41
C LYS A 37 10.16 -12.80 -2.11
N SER A 38 9.40 -11.95 -1.41
CA SER A 38 8.01 -12.23 -1.03
C SER A 38 7.11 -11.02 -1.34
N PRO A 39 7.11 -10.52 -2.59
CA PRO A 39 6.25 -9.41 -2.96
C PRO A 39 4.79 -9.82 -2.92
N GLY A 40 3.92 -8.87 -2.63
CA GLY A 40 2.50 -8.92 -2.93
C GLY A 40 2.20 -8.32 -4.30
N ILE A 41 0.92 -8.37 -4.68
CA ILE A 41 0.38 -7.70 -5.86
C ILE A 41 -0.87 -6.91 -5.48
N GLN A 42 -0.96 -5.67 -5.97
CA GLN A 42 -2.20 -4.90 -5.95
C GLN A 42 -3.14 -5.46 -7.01
N LEU A 43 -4.33 -5.87 -6.60
CA LEU A 43 -5.28 -6.57 -7.47
C LEU A 43 -5.93 -5.68 -8.52
N TYR A 44 -5.73 -4.35 -8.45
CA TYR A 44 -6.14 -3.44 -9.52
C TYR A 44 -5.47 -3.80 -10.85
N THR A 45 -4.21 -4.24 -10.81
CA THR A 45 -3.45 -4.72 -11.98
C THR A 45 -4.20 -5.74 -12.83
N VAL A 46 -4.96 -6.63 -12.18
CA VAL A 46 -5.72 -7.72 -12.83
C VAL A 46 -7.23 -7.57 -12.63
N SER A 47 -7.71 -6.34 -12.43
CA SER A 47 -9.12 -6.05 -12.08
C SER A 47 -10.11 -6.56 -13.13
N LYS A 48 -9.75 -6.47 -14.41
CA LYS A 48 -10.56 -7.00 -15.52
C LYS A 48 -10.69 -8.52 -15.44
N GLU A 49 -9.58 -9.22 -15.32
CA GLU A 49 -9.52 -10.69 -15.23
C GLU A 49 -10.25 -11.20 -13.99
N LEU A 50 -10.14 -10.47 -12.85
CA LEU A 50 -10.88 -10.80 -11.63
C LEU A 50 -12.40 -10.66 -11.82
N SER A 51 -12.86 -9.67 -12.57
CA SER A 51 -14.28 -9.48 -12.84
C SER A 51 -14.85 -10.57 -13.74
N GLU A 52 -14.04 -11.11 -14.64
CA GLU A 52 -14.39 -12.20 -15.57
C GLU A 52 -14.33 -13.58 -14.89
N ASP A 53 -13.22 -13.86 -14.18
CA ASP A 53 -12.99 -15.14 -13.49
C ASP A 53 -12.16 -14.93 -12.20
N LEU A 54 -12.84 -14.67 -11.10
CA LEU A 54 -12.19 -14.47 -9.79
C LEU A 54 -11.29 -15.63 -9.40
N ASN A 55 -11.81 -16.86 -9.42
CA ASN A 55 -11.07 -18.03 -8.92
C ASN A 55 -9.88 -18.39 -9.81
N GLY A 56 -10.07 -18.39 -11.13
CA GLY A 56 -9.00 -18.69 -12.07
C GLY A 56 -7.90 -17.63 -12.05
N THR A 57 -8.25 -16.37 -11.91
CA THR A 57 -7.27 -15.27 -11.83
C THR A 57 -6.45 -15.36 -10.56
N LEU A 58 -7.07 -15.54 -9.38
CA LEU A 58 -6.34 -15.70 -8.12
C LEU A 58 -5.43 -16.95 -8.13
N ALA A 59 -5.89 -18.05 -8.72
CA ALA A 59 -5.06 -19.25 -8.89
C ALA A 59 -3.84 -18.99 -9.78
N LYS A 60 -3.96 -18.20 -10.86
CA LYS A 60 -2.85 -17.80 -11.73
C LYS A 60 -1.86 -16.89 -10.99
N ILE A 61 -2.33 -15.92 -10.20
CA ILE A 61 -1.50 -15.07 -9.35
C ILE A 61 -0.69 -15.93 -8.36
N ALA A 62 -1.33 -16.89 -7.69
CA ALA A 62 -0.64 -17.82 -6.80
C ALA A 62 0.38 -18.70 -7.54
N ALA A 63 0.07 -19.14 -8.78
CA ALA A 63 0.96 -19.95 -9.61
C ALA A 63 2.20 -19.16 -10.09
N ILE A 64 2.09 -17.84 -10.32
CA ILE A 64 3.23 -16.95 -10.60
C ILE A 64 4.22 -16.97 -9.43
N GLY A 65 3.72 -17.03 -8.20
CA GLY A 65 4.55 -17.06 -7.00
C GLY A 65 4.11 -16.10 -5.91
N TYR A 66 3.18 -15.19 -6.17
CA TYR A 66 2.63 -14.30 -5.15
C TYR A 66 1.96 -15.07 -4.02
N ARG A 67 2.08 -14.58 -2.80
CA ARG A 67 1.44 -15.16 -1.59
C ARG A 67 0.61 -14.15 -0.83
N THR A 68 0.81 -12.88 -1.13
CA THR A 68 0.04 -11.77 -0.57
C THR A 68 -0.54 -10.93 -1.69
N VAL A 69 -1.71 -10.37 -1.43
CA VAL A 69 -2.38 -9.43 -2.31
C VAL A 69 -2.85 -8.22 -1.52
N GLU A 70 -2.96 -7.10 -2.18
CA GLU A 70 -3.77 -5.99 -1.71
C GLU A 70 -5.06 -5.93 -2.53
N SER A 71 -6.21 -5.86 -1.87
CA SER A 71 -7.48 -5.81 -2.59
C SER A 71 -7.77 -4.40 -3.10
N ALA A 72 -8.30 -4.31 -4.32
CA ALA A 72 -8.84 -3.10 -4.93
C ALA A 72 -10.33 -3.30 -5.22
N GLY A 73 -11.13 -3.31 -4.16
CA GLY A 73 -12.53 -3.70 -4.22
C GLY A 73 -12.72 -5.22 -4.23
N LEU A 74 -13.92 -5.67 -4.62
CA LEU A 74 -14.36 -7.06 -4.47
C LEU A 74 -14.75 -7.75 -5.79
N ALA A 75 -14.42 -7.16 -6.94
CA ALA A 75 -14.80 -7.69 -8.27
C ALA A 75 -16.30 -8.05 -8.37
N GLY A 76 -17.18 -7.27 -7.75
CA GLY A 76 -18.63 -7.49 -7.73
C GLY A 76 -19.10 -8.65 -6.85
N LYS A 77 -18.24 -9.23 -6.01
CA LYS A 77 -18.57 -10.31 -5.06
C LYS A 77 -18.80 -9.78 -3.66
N SER A 78 -19.40 -10.58 -2.80
CA SER A 78 -19.40 -10.30 -1.36
C SER A 78 -18.01 -10.51 -0.75
N ALA A 79 -17.72 -9.87 0.38
CA ALA A 79 -16.48 -10.07 1.10
C ALA A 79 -16.23 -11.54 1.48
N ALA A 80 -17.29 -12.28 1.84
CA ALA A 80 -17.20 -13.70 2.17
C ALA A 80 -16.81 -14.57 0.96
N GLU A 81 -17.38 -14.30 -0.21
CA GLU A 81 -17.05 -15.01 -1.45
C GLU A 81 -15.61 -14.70 -1.88
N PHE A 82 -15.20 -13.42 -1.80
CA PHE A 82 -13.86 -13.01 -2.16
C PHE A 82 -12.83 -13.62 -1.20
N ARG A 83 -13.10 -13.62 0.11
CA ARG A 83 -12.24 -14.28 1.11
C ARG A 83 -12.11 -15.78 0.83
N LYS A 84 -13.22 -16.47 0.54
CA LYS A 84 -13.19 -17.89 0.19
C LYS A 84 -12.32 -18.17 -1.05
N ALA A 85 -12.37 -17.28 -2.04
CA ALA A 85 -11.55 -17.41 -3.26
C ALA A 85 -10.06 -17.20 -2.95
N LEU A 86 -9.70 -16.23 -2.10
CA LEU A 86 -8.34 -16.02 -1.61
C LEU A 86 -7.82 -17.27 -0.86
N ASP A 87 -8.60 -17.81 0.05
CA ASP A 87 -8.25 -19.01 0.83
C ASP A 87 -8.03 -20.24 -0.08
N ALA A 88 -8.89 -20.41 -1.08
CA ALA A 88 -8.77 -21.50 -2.06
C ALA A 88 -7.50 -21.37 -2.92
N ALA A 89 -7.06 -20.15 -3.22
CA ALA A 89 -5.80 -19.88 -3.92
C ALA A 89 -4.56 -19.88 -3.00
N GLY A 90 -4.74 -19.98 -1.68
CA GLY A 90 -3.64 -19.89 -0.72
C GLY A 90 -3.03 -18.49 -0.59
N LEU A 91 -3.81 -17.46 -0.89
CA LEU A 91 -3.40 -16.05 -0.85
C LEU A 91 -3.87 -15.38 0.45
N LYS A 92 -3.02 -14.50 1.01
CA LYS A 92 -3.36 -13.63 2.13
C LYS A 92 -3.59 -12.21 1.62
N CYS A 93 -4.49 -11.47 2.28
CA CYS A 93 -4.80 -10.08 1.96
C CYS A 93 -4.48 -9.18 3.17
N PRO A 94 -3.20 -8.87 3.45
CA PRO A 94 -2.82 -8.06 4.61
C PRO A 94 -3.26 -6.60 4.46
N SER A 95 -3.54 -6.13 3.27
CA SER A 95 -3.97 -4.76 2.98
C SER A 95 -5.19 -4.74 2.04
N SER A 96 -6.07 -3.78 2.29
CA SER A 96 -7.26 -3.52 1.49
C SER A 96 -7.29 -2.05 1.11
N HIS A 97 -7.06 -1.78 -0.17
CA HIS A 97 -7.26 -0.46 -0.76
C HIS A 97 -8.73 -0.37 -1.18
N LEU A 98 -9.53 0.19 -0.31
CA LEU A 98 -10.97 0.25 -0.47
C LEU A 98 -11.41 1.71 -0.65
N PHE A 99 -12.30 1.91 -1.61
CA PHE A 99 -12.94 3.21 -1.83
C PHE A 99 -14.33 3.17 -1.21
N PRO A 100 -14.68 4.15 -0.35
CA PRO A 100 -16.04 4.28 0.15
C PRO A 100 -17.02 4.42 -1.03
N THR A 101 -17.99 3.52 -1.12
CA THR A 101 -19.06 3.62 -2.11
C THR A 101 -20.16 4.56 -1.60
N PRO A 102 -20.84 5.32 -2.49
CA PRO A 102 -21.96 6.17 -2.08
C PRO A 102 -22.98 5.39 -1.25
N GLY A 103 -23.34 5.91 -0.09
CA GLY A 103 -24.26 5.26 0.86
C GLY A 103 -23.65 4.20 1.77
N GLN A 104 -22.36 3.85 1.60
CA GLN A 104 -21.66 2.96 2.50
C GLN A 104 -21.18 3.73 3.74
N THR A 105 -21.42 3.17 4.94
CA THR A 105 -20.89 3.74 6.18
C THR A 105 -19.44 3.32 6.38
N THR A 106 -18.67 4.10 7.15
CA THR A 106 -17.29 3.75 7.54
C THR A 106 -17.23 2.36 8.18
N SER A 107 -18.17 2.01 9.05
CA SER A 107 -18.23 0.67 9.67
C SER A 107 -18.35 -0.43 8.62
N GLN A 108 -19.27 -0.31 7.66
CA GLN A 108 -19.42 -1.30 6.59
C GLN A 108 -18.15 -1.46 5.75
N PHE A 109 -17.48 -0.34 5.47
CA PHE A 109 -16.19 -0.31 4.78
C PHE A 109 -15.11 -1.08 5.56
N LEU A 110 -14.98 -0.81 6.87
CA LEU A 110 -14.02 -1.50 7.73
C LEU A 110 -14.36 -2.99 7.93
N ASP A 111 -15.65 -3.34 7.97
CA ASP A 111 -16.09 -4.74 8.08
C ASP A 111 -15.68 -5.58 6.86
N VAL A 112 -15.64 -4.98 5.66
CA VAL A 112 -15.10 -5.63 4.45
C VAL A 112 -13.63 -5.99 4.64
N ALA A 113 -12.80 -5.04 5.06
CA ALA A 113 -11.37 -5.29 5.29
C ALA A 113 -11.14 -6.39 6.34
N LYS A 114 -11.91 -6.39 7.42
CA LYS A 114 -11.87 -7.46 8.44
C LYS A 114 -12.25 -8.81 7.88
N ALA A 115 -13.29 -8.87 7.06
CA ALA A 115 -13.73 -10.11 6.43
C ALA A 115 -12.66 -10.68 5.48
N LEU A 116 -11.89 -9.82 4.81
CA LEU A 116 -10.74 -10.22 3.99
C LEU A 116 -9.52 -10.66 4.83
N GLY A 117 -9.53 -10.39 6.14
CA GLY A 117 -8.41 -10.68 7.04
C GLY A 117 -7.27 -9.67 6.94
N SER A 118 -7.59 -8.44 6.53
CA SER A 118 -6.61 -7.37 6.40
C SER A 118 -6.11 -6.88 7.75
N GLU A 119 -4.86 -6.44 7.78
CA GLU A 119 -4.27 -5.68 8.88
C GLU A 119 -4.39 -4.18 8.63
N TYR A 120 -4.29 -3.78 7.34
CA TYR A 120 -4.34 -2.41 6.90
C TYR A 120 -5.57 -2.13 6.05
N VAL A 121 -6.12 -0.94 6.24
CA VAL A 121 -7.03 -0.29 5.31
C VAL A 121 -6.30 0.90 4.72
N VAL A 122 -6.32 1.01 3.40
CA VAL A 122 -5.64 2.07 2.66
C VAL A 122 -6.66 2.95 1.96
N SER A 123 -6.42 4.25 1.94
CA SER A 123 -7.17 5.22 1.14
C SER A 123 -6.20 6.20 0.49
N SER A 124 -6.56 6.71 -0.66
CA SER A 124 -5.91 7.83 -1.34
C SER A 124 -6.72 9.11 -1.15
N VAL A 125 -6.52 10.11 -2.02
CA VAL A 125 -7.28 11.36 -2.01
C VAL A 125 -8.79 11.09 -1.90
N MET A 126 -9.41 11.65 -0.87
CA MET A 126 -10.83 11.53 -0.61
C MET A 126 -11.56 12.80 -1.06
N ILE A 127 -12.40 12.67 -2.06
CA ILE A 127 -13.31 13.73 -2.49
C ILE A 127 -14.76 13.24 -2.42
N LYS A 128 -15.69 14.18 -2.37
CA LYS A 128 -17.11 13.85 -2.52
C LYS A 128 -17.37 13.43 -3.96
N THR A 129 -17.89 12.23 -4.13
CA THR A 129 -18.18 11.66 -5.46
C THR A 129 -19.64 11.85 -5.89
N GLU A 130 -20.50 12.36 -4.98
CA GLU A 130 -21.89 12.63 -5.30
C GLU A 130 -22.01 13.69 -6.40
N GLY A 131 -22.69 13.33 -7.47
CA GLY A 131 -22.90 14.19 -8.64
C GLY A 131 -21.82 14.12 -9.71
N LEU A 132 -20.70 13.45 -9.49
CA LEU A 132 -19.70 13.17 -10.52
C LEU A 132 -20.23 12.12 -11.48
N LYS A 133 -20.13 12.40 -12.79
CA LYS A 133 -20.69 11.55 -13.85
C LYS A 133 -19.63 10.93 -14.75
N SER A 134 -18.40 11.40 -14.66
CA SER A 134 -17.30 11.00 -15.51
C SER A 134 -15.96 11.08 -14.79
N ILE A 135 -14.94 10.46 -15.37
CA ILE A 135 -13.55 10.60 -14.91
C ILE A 135 -13.07 12.06 -15.04
N ASP A 136 -13.55 12.80 -16.05
CA ASP A 136 -13.22 14.21 -16.23
C ASP A 136 -13.80 15.08 -15.10
N ASP A 137 -15.00 14.75 -14.58
CA ASP A 137 -15.55 15.43 -13.42
C ASP A 137 -14.72 15.15 -12.16
N TYR A 138 -14.27 13.91 -12.00
CA TYR A 138 -13.38 13.51 -10.91
C TYR A 138 -12.04 14.26 -10.96
N ILE A 139 -11.40 14.31 -12.13
CA ILE A 139 -10.14 15.03 -12.35
C ILE A 139 -10.32 16.53 -12.03
N LYS A 140 -11.39 17.16 -12.51
CA LYS A 140 -11.69 18.57 -12.21
C LYS A 140 -11.90 18.81 -10.72
N ALA A 141 -12.61 17.90 -10.04
CA ALA A 141 -12.86 18.02 -8.60
C ALA A 141 -11.54 17.94 -7.80
N ILE A 142 -10.63 17.04 -8.15
CA ILE A 142 -9.31 16.95 -7.51
C ILE A 142 -8.47 18.20 -7.82
N SER A 143 -8.42 18.62 -9.09
CA SER A 143 -7.63 19.79 -9.50
C SER A 143 -8.14 21.12 -8.90
N ALA A 144 -9.36 21.14 -8.39
CA ALA A 144 -9.95 22.30 -7.72
C ALA A 144 -9.69 22.33 -6.21
N LEU A 145 -9.07 21.29 -5.63
CA LEU A 145 -8.80 21.24 -4.19
C LEU A 145 -7.82 22.34 -3.78
N THR A 146 -8.16 23.03 -2.70
CA THR A 146 -7.35 24.08 -2.09
C THR A 146 -6.47 23.54 -0.96
N GLU A 147 -5.52 24.34 -0.48
CA GLU A 147 -4.73 23.99 0.71
C GLU A 147 -5.63 23.67 1.92
N ASP A 148 -6.72 24.42 2.11
CA ASP A 148 -7.65 24.19 3.23
C ASP A 148 -8.44 22.87 3.07
N ASP A 149 -8.74 22.47 1.83
CA ASP A 149 -9.35 21.17 1.57
C ASP A 149 -8.40 20.02 1.96
N TYR A 150 -7.11 20.12 1.65
CA TYR A 150 -6.12 19.13 2.06
C TYR A 150 -5.89 19.11 3.57
N LYS A 151 -5.90 20.26 4.24
CA LYS A 151 -5.88 20.32 5.72
C LYS A 151 -7.08 19.61 6.33
N LYS A 152 -8.27 19.92 5.79
CA LYS A 152 -9.50 19.25 6.22
C LYS A 152 -9.43 17.74 5.97
N MET A 153 -8.92 17.32 4.81
CA MET A 153 -8.73 15.92 4.49
C MET A 153 -7.82 15.23 5.51
N GLY A 154 -6.73 15.88 5.96
CA GLY A 154 -5.86 15.36 7.03
C GLY A 154 -6.63 15.08 8.32
N ALA A 155 -7.53 15.97 8.71
CA ALA A 155 -8.42 15.76 9.87
C ALA A 155 -9.40 14.59 9.65
N ASP A 156 -9.97 14.47 8.45
CA ASP A 156 -10.88 13.38 8.08
C ASP A 156 -10.13 12.02 8.08
N LEU A 157 -8.86 11.98 7.62
CA LEU A 157 -7.99 10.80 7.68
C LEU A 157 -7.71 10.38 9.14
N ASN A 158 -7.47 11.34 10.04
CA ASN A 158 -7.30 11.02 11.46
C ASN A 158 -8.57 10.38 12.04
N ALA A 159 -9.74 10.92 11.72
CA ALA A 159 -11.02 10.37 12.18
C ALA A 159 -11.22 8.93 11.66
N LEU A 160 -10.94 8.69 10.38
CA LEU A 160 -11.02 7.34 9.79
C LEU A 160 -10.01 6.38 10.44
N ALA A 161 -8.80 6.84 10.71
CA ALA A 161 -7.77 6.03 11.37
C ALA A 161 -8.16 5.63 12.80
N VAL A 162 -8.84 6.53 13.55
CA VAL A 162 -9.42 6.21 14.87
C VAL A 162 -10.49 5.13 14.76
N GLU A 163 -11.38 5.21 13.77
CA GLU A 163 -12.41 4.19 13.55
C GLU A 163 -11.77 2.85 13.13
N ALA A 164 -10.77 2.88 12.25
CA ALA A 164 -10.00 1.69 11.88
C ALA A 164 -9.35 1.03 13.12
N GLN A 165 -8.72 1.83 13.98
CA GLN A 165 -8.09 1.34 15.22
C GLN A 165 -9.12 0.69 16.16
N LYS A 166 -10.30 1.28 16.33
CA LYS A 166 -11.41 0.69 17.12
C LYS A 166 -11.88 -0.65 16.54
N ALA A 167 -11.82 -0.79 15.20
CA ALA A 167 -12.15 -2.02 14.50
C ALA A 167 -11.02 -3.07 14.55
N GLY A 168 -9.86 -2.76 15.15
CA GLY A 168 -8.66 -3.61 15.21
C GLY A 168 -7.82 -3.59 13.93
N LEU A 169 -7.99 -2.57 13.09
CA LEU A 169 -7.26 -2.35 11.84
C LEU A 169 -6.27 -1.19 11.99
N LYS A 170 -5.25 -1.16 11.15
CA LYS A 170 -4.36 -0.03 10.95
C LYS A 170 -4.81 0.74 9.71
N PHE A 171 -4.56 2.05 9.68
CA PHE A 171 -4.89 2.88 8.53
C PHE A 171 -3.63 3.42 7.87
N ALA A 172 -3.61 3.46 6.53
CA ALA A 172 -2.53 4.08 5.76
C ALA A 172 -3.08 4.96 4.64
N TYR A 173 -2.32 6.01 4.31
CA TYR A 173 -2.59 6.88 3.17
C TYR A 173 -1.68 6.50 2.00
N HIS A 174 -2.25 6.42 0.80
CA HIS A 174 -1.58 6.12 -0.47
C HIS A 174 -1.53 7.37 -1.35
N ASN A 175 -0.35 7.69 -1.86
CA ASN A 175 -0.13 8.85 -2.74
C ASN A 175 -0.26 8.50 -4.23
N HIS A 176 -0.63 9.52 -5.00
CA HIS A 176 -0.40 9.60 -6.44
C HIS A 176 0.61 10.70 -6.76
N ASN A 177 0.73 11.09 -8.01
CA ASN A 177 1.64 12.14 -8.45
C ASN A 177 1.20 13.56 -8.07
N MET A 178 -0.10 13.82 -8.02
CA MET A 178 -0.68 15.15 -7.79
C MET A 178 -0.40 15.70 -6.39
N GLU A 179 -0.18 14.85 -5.39
CA GLU A 179 0.21 15.29 -4.05
C GLU A 179 1.60 15.90 -4.00
N PHE A 180 2.40 15.76 -5.05
CA PHE A 180 3.72 16.38 -5.16
C PHE A 180 3.69 17.75 -5.85
N HIS A 181 2.51 18.30 -6.16
CA HIS A 181 2.35 19.69 -6.55
C HIS A 181 2.93 20.63 -5.48
N LYS A 182 3.74 21.62 -5.92
CA LYS A 182 4.38 22.59 -5.03
C LYS A 182 3.55 23.85 -4.93
N TRP A 183 3.27 24.24 -3.71
CA TRP A 183 2.63 25.51 -3.37
C TRP A 183 3.66 26.66 -3.39
N PRO A 184 3.18 27.95 -3.41
CA PRO A 184 4.09 29.11 -3.49
C PRO A 184 5.11 29.21 -2.35
N ASP A 185 4.84 28.61 -1.20
CA ASP A 185 5.75 28.55 -0.04
C ASP A 185 6.76 27.40 -0.12
N GLY A 186 6.71 26.59 -1.19
CA GLY A 186 7.63 25.48 -1.46
C GLY A 186 7.24 24.16 -0.84
N ARG A 187 6.19 24.11 0.00
CA ARG A 187 5.64 22.83 0.49
C ARG A 187 4.93 22.09 -0.64
N THR A 188 4.93 20.77 -0.60
CA THR A 188 4.07 19.97 -1.47
C THR A 188 2.69 19.81 -0.84
N THR A 189 1.70 19.47 -1.67
CA THR A 189 0.38 19.04 -1.19
C THR A 189 0.50 17.86 -0.21
N TYR A 190 1.42 16.91 -0.50
CA TYR A 190 1.71 15.79 0.39
C TYR A 190 2.21 16.26 1.76
N ASP A 191 3.07 17.29 1.79
CA ASP A 191 3.57 17.87 3.04
C ASP A 191 2.44 18.48 3.87
N ILE A 192 1.56 19.23 3.23
CA ILE A 192 0.39 19.85 3.88
C ILE A 192 -0.49 18.77 4.47
N LEU A 193 -0.88 17.78 3.66
CA LEU A 193 -1.74 16.69 4.09
C LEU A 193 -1.12 15.90 5.26
N MET A 194 0.16 15.52 5.15
CA MET A 194 0.83 14.73 6.17
C MET A 194 1.09 15.51 7.47
N SER A 195 1.21 16.85 7.41
CA SER A 195 1.36 17.69 8.61
C SER A 195 0.09 17.74 9.47
N GLU A 196 -1.07 17.55 8.87
CA GLU A 196 -2.37 17.54 9.55
C GLU A 196 -2.76 16.14 10.08
N THR A 197 -1.97 15.11 9.76
CA THR A 197 -2.25 13.74 10.20
C THR A 197 -1.44 13.34 11.43
N ASP A 198 -2.09 12.62 12.36
CA ASP A 198 -1.41 12.02 13.51
C ASP A 198 -0.52 10.85 13.06
N PRO A 199 0.81 10.95 13.21
CA PRO A 199 1.74 9.90 12.78
C PRO A 199 1.58 8.58 13.54
N SER A 200 0.95 8.60 14.72
CA SER A 200 0.66 7.38 15.47
C SER A 200 -0.51 6.60 14.88
N LEU A 201 -1.45 7.27 14.25
CA LEU A 201 -2.68 6.72 13.69
C LEU A 201 -2.58 6.47 12.18
N VAL A 202 -2.19 7.50 11.41
CA VAL A 202 -2.12 7.44 9.95
C VAL A 202 -0.73 6.99 9.53
N LYS A 203 -0.63 5.77 9.01
CA LYS A 203 0.58 5.23 8.38
C LYS A 203 0.64 5.65 6.91
N ILE A 204 1.68 5.25 6.22
CA ILE A 204 1.93 5.63 4.84
C ILE A 204 2.18 4.38 4.00
N GLU A 205 1.50 4.30 2.89
CA GLU A 205 1.84 3.47 1.75
C GLU A 205 2.37 4.39 0.66
N ILE A 206 3.66 4.28 0.34
CA ILE A 206 4.26 5.06 -0.75
C ILE A 206 4.09 4.30 -2.06
N ASP A 207 3.39 4.91 -3.02
CA ASP A 207 3.54 4.50 -4.41
C ASP A 207 4.83 5.14 -4.96
N CYS A 208 5.83 4.29 -5.20
CA CYS A 208 7.15 4.73 -5.64
C CYS A 208 7.13 5.29 -7.06
N GLY A 209 6.28 4.72 -7.93
CA GLY A 209 6.14 5.18 -9.31
C GLY A 209 5.48 6.55 -9.38
N TRP A 210 4.38 6.74 -8.69
CA TRP A 210 3.71 8.04 -8.63
C TRP A 210 4.54 9.11 -7.93
N ALA A 211 5.30 8.77 -6.88
CA ALA A 211 6.20 9.71 -6.23
C ALA A 211 7.31 10.17 -7.18
N ASP A 212 7.94 9.23 -7.88
CA ASP A 212 9.00 9.54 -8.87
C ASP A 212 8.44 10.37 -10.03
N LEU A 213 7.28 10.02 -10.57
CA LEU A 213 6.60 10.78 -11.61
C LEU A 213 6.29 12.22 -11.15
N GLY A 214 5.91 12.40 -9.87
CA GLY A 214 5.72 13.70 -9.24
C GLY A 214 7.03 14.46 -8.95
N GLY A 215 8.18 13.89 -9.29
CA GLY A 215 9.51 14.50 -9.09
C GLY A 215 10.07 14.34 -7.67
N TYR A 216 9.59 13.36 -6.92
CA TYR A 216 10.07 13.06 -5.57
C TYR A 216 10.66 11.65 -5.46
N SER A 217 11.89 11.60 -4.92
CA SER A 217 12.53 10.31 -4.66
C SER A 217 11.85 9.57 -3.51
N PRO A 218 11.45 8.29 -3.68
CA PRO A 218 11.00 7.47 -2.57
C PRO A 218 11.97 7.43 -1.39
N LEU A 219 13.29 7.52 -1.64
CA LEU A 219 14.32 7.55 -0.60
C LEU A 219 14.26 8.83 0.25
N GLU A 220 13.88 9.96 -0.32
CA GLU A 220 13.66 11.20 0.42
C GLU A 220 12.43 11.09 1.30
N LEU A 221 11.34 10.51 0.79
CA LEU A 221 10.13 10.23 1.55
C LEU A 221 10.40 9.26 2.72
N PHE A 222 11.24 8.24 2.52
CA PHE A 222 11.65 7.33 3.60
C PHE A 222 12.36 8.06 4.74
N LYS A 223 13.23 9.02 4.42
CA LYS A 223 13.92 9.86 5.42
C LYS A 223 12.94 10.76 6.15
N LYS A 224 12.10 11.45 5.38
CA LYS A 224 11.15 12.46 5.89
C LYS A 224 10.08 11.83 6.80
N TYR A 225 9.57 10.68 6.41
CA TYR A 225 8.48 9.99 7.10
C TYR A 225 8.92 8.68 7.75
N SER A 226 10.17 8.62 8.21
CA SER A 226 10.74 7.43 8.86
C SER A 226 9.85 6.91 10.00
N GLY A 227 9.61 5.60 10.02
CA GLY A 227 8.75 4.92 11.00
C GLY A 227 7.25 4.97 10.67
N ARG A 228 6.80 5.87 9.79
CA ARG A 228 5.41 5.94 9.30
C ARG A 228 5.18 5.07 8.08
N VAL A 229 6.19 4.92 7.20
CA VAL A 229 6.10 4.13 5.96
C VAL A 229 6.00 2.66 6.32
N LYS A 230 4.89 2.03 5.91
CA LYS A 230 4.59 0.62 6.20
C LYS A 230 4.46 -0.23 4.96
N MET A 231 4.05 0.37 3.86
CA MET A 231 3.83 -0.35 2.62
C MET A 231 4.37 0.46 1.44
N LEU A 232 4.69 -0.25 0.35
CA LEU A 232 5.07 0.35 -0.92
C LEU A 232 4.24 -0.26 -2.04
N HIS A 233 3.77 0.57 -2.96
CA HIS A 233 3.53 0.13 -4.32
C HIS A 233 4.82 0.24 -5.12
N VAL A 234 5.17 -0.83 -5.79
CA VAL A 234 6.31 -0.90 -6.70
C VAL A 234 5.78 -0.92 -8.13
N LYS A 235 5.96 0.20 -8.82
CA LYS A 235 5.41 0.52 -10.14
C LYS A 235 6.47 1.25 -10.93
N ASP A 236 6.64 0.95 -12.21
CA ASP A 236 7.64 1.58 -13.05
C ASP A 236 6.99 2.27 -14.26
N PHE A 237 7.59 3.36 -14.67
CA PHE A 237 7.16 4.16 -15.81
C PHE A 237 8.31 4.38 -16.79
N VAL A 238 7.96 4.58 -18.05
CA VAL A 238 8.90 5.17 -19.00
C VAL A 238 9.26 6.58 -18.52
N ALA A 239 10.56 6.92 -18.57
CA ALA A 239 11.05 8.20 -18.09
C ALA A 239 10.37 9.38 -18.79
N VAL A 240 10.02 10.39 -18.02
CA VAL A 240 9.44 11.65 -18.50
C VAL A 240 10.45 12.78 -18.44
N ALA A 241 10.31 13.78 -19.32
CA ALA A 241 11.23 14.91 -19.38
C ALA A 241 11.08 15.87 -18.19
N HIS A 242 9.89 15.94 -17.60
CA HIS A 242 9.55 16.83 -16.49
C HIS A 242 8.62 16.13 -15.52
N PRO A 243 8.66 16.47 -14.22
CA PRO A 243 7.69 15.97 -13.25
C PRO A 243 6.26 16.30 -13.68
N LEU A 244 5.36 15.34 -13.47
CA LEU A 244 3.92 15.49 -13.68
C LEU A 244 3.26 15.54 -12.31
N THR A 245 2.73 16.70 -11.94
CA THR A 245 2.07 16.92 -10.64
C THR A 245 0.58 17.24 -10.77
N GLU A 246 0.02 17.00 -11.96
CA GLU A 246 -1.40 17.15 -12.26
C GLU A 246 -1.96 15.79 -12.71
N LEU A 247 -3.22 15.55 -12.45
CA LEU A 247 -3.90 14.36 -12.93
C LEU A 247 -4.40 14.61 -14.36
N ASP A 248 -3.51 14.42 -15.34
CA ASP A 248 -3.84 14.51 -16.77
C ASP A 248 -3.60 13.14 -17.43
N LEU A 249 -4.68 12.39 -17.65
CA LEU A 249 -4.61 11.04 -18.24
C LEU A 249 -3.98 11.02 -19.65
N LYS A 250 -3.97 12.14 -20.37
CA LYS A 250 -3.35 12.25 -21.71
C LYS A 250 -1.85 12.47 -21.66
N ALA A 251 -1.38 13.07 -20.56
CA ALA A 251 0.04 13.33 -20.35
C ALA A 251 0.73 12.18 -19.58
N MET A 252 -0.03 11.23 -19.03
CA MET A 252 0.54 10.11 -18.28
C MET A 252 1.45 9.25 -19.16
N PRO A 253 2.68 8.95 -18.70
CA PRO A 253 3.56 8.02 -19.40
C PRO A 253 2.99 6.60 -19.38
N GLU A 254 3.48 5.79 -20.30
CA GLU A 254 3.17 4.36 -20.29
C GLU A 254 3.74 3.71 -19.02
N SER A 255 2.90 3.02 -18.27
CA SER A 255 3.32 2.10 -17.22
C SER A 255 4.02 0.92 -17.86
N THR A 256 5.12 0.45 -17.28
CA THR A 256 5.91 -0.64 -17.83
C THR A 256 6.34 -1.62 -16.74
N GLU A 257 6.81 -2.80 -17.15
CA GLU A 257 7.27 -3.83 -16.22
C GLU A 257 8.47 -3.31 -15.42
N LEU A 258 8.57 -3.73 -14.16
CA LEU A 258 9.66 -3.37 -13.27
C LEU A 258 11.03 -3.67 -13.91
N GLY A 259 11.93 -2.68 -13.83
CA GLY A 259 13.26 -2.74 -14.42
C GLY A 259 13.30 -2.53 -15.94
N LYS A 260 12.17 -2.20 -16.56
CA LYS A 260 12.08 -1.74 -17.95
C LYS A 260 11.88 -0.22 -18.05
N GLY A 261 11.46 0.40 -16.95
CA GLY A 261 11.44 1.84 -16.76
C GLY A 261 12.78 2.38 -16.29
N HIS A 262 12.72 3.38 -15.40
CA HIS A 262 13.94 4.06 -14.93
C HIS A 262 14.13 4.04 -13.41
N ILE A 263 13.18 3.48 -12.65
CA ILE A 263 13.21 3.49 -11.19
C ILE A 263 14.16 2.41 -10.65
N ASP A 264 15.14 2.81 -9.83
CA ASP A 264 16.10 1.86 -9.21
C ASP A 264 15.50 1.18 -7.98
N TYR A 265 14.72 0.13 -8.20
CA TYR A 265 14.12 -0.66 -7.13
C TYR A 265 15.14 -1.44 -6.31
N ARG A 266 16.34 -1.70 -6.81
CA ARG A 266 17.40 -2.32 -6.01
C ARG A 266 17.80 -1.43 -4.84
N THR A 267 18.02 -0.15 -5.11
CA THR A 267 18.39 0.84 -4.08
C THR A 267 17.19 1.14 -3.15
N ILE A 268 15.99 1.31 -3.70
CA ILE A 268 14.76 1.58 -2.92
C ILE A 268 14.50 0.45 -1.94
N LEU A 269 14.46 -0.81 -2.40
CA LEU A 269 14.16 -1.96 -1.55
C LEU A 269 15.26 -2.25 -0.53
N ALA A 270 16.52 -1.92 -0.83
CA ALA A 270 17.60 -2.00 0.15
C ALA A 270 17.41 -1.03 1.33
N ALA A 271 16.80 0.13 1.09
CA ALA A 271 16.51 1.15 2.11
C ALA A 271 15.18 0.91 2.87
N ALA A 272 14.22 0.23 2.25
CA ALA A 272 12.86 0.06 2.75
C ALA A 272 12.74 -0.48 4.19
N PRO A 273 13.52 -1.50 4.63
CA PRO A 273 13.45 -2.00 6.01
C PRO A 273 13.88 -0.96 7.05
N ALA A 274 14.79 -0.05 6.69
CA ALA A 274 15.21 1.02 7.59
C ALA A 274 14.12 2.09 7.78
N ALA A 275 13.25 2.27 6.78
CA ALA A 275 12.09 3.14 6.86
C ALA A 275 10.92 2.52 7.64
N GLY A 276 10.95 1.19 7.87
CA GLY A 276 9.91 0.46 8.60
C GLY A 276 8.87 -0.21 7.71
N VAL A 277 9.19 -0.42 6.43
CA VAL A 277 8.32 -1.08 5.44
C VAL A 277 8.11 -2.55 5.82
N GLU A 278 6.85 -2.96 5.83
CA GLU A 278 6.39 -4.30 6.19
C GLU A 278 5.95 -5.10 4.96
N TYR A 279 5.35 -4.44 3.96
CA TYR A 279 4.86 -5.06 2.72
C TYR A 279 5.24 -4.24 1.50
N ILE A 280 5.41 -4.92 0.37
CA ILE A 280 5.47 -4.30 -0.96
C ILE A 280 4.43 -4.97 -1.87
N PHE A 281 3.77 -4.19 -2.70
CA PHE A 281 2.80 -4.67 -3.67
C PHE A 281 3.20 -4.18 -5.06
N VAL A 282 3.34 -5.13 -5.99
CA VAL A 282 3.50 -4.81 -7.40
C VAL A 282 2.19 -4.21 -7.91
N GLU A 283 2.27 -3.12 -8.63
CA GLU A 283 1.14 -2.59 -9.36
C GLU A 283 1.57 -2.10 -10.74
N GLN A 284 0.84 -2.50 -11.76
CA GLN A 284 0.89 -1.92 -13.08
C GLN A 284 -0.53 -1.59 -13.54
N GLU A 285 -0.70 -0.41 -14.10
CA GLU A 285 -2.01 0.08 -14.52
C GLU A 285 -2.21 -0.04 -16.03
N PRO A 286 -3.45 -0.30 -16.49
CA PRO A 286 -3.76 -0.31 -17.91
C PRO A 286 -3.53 1.09 -18.56
N PRO A 287 -3.28 1.18 -19.85
CA PRO A 287 -3.37 0.09 -20.84
C PRO A 287 -2.14 -0.82 -20.88
N PHE A 288 -2.36 -2.12 -20.99
CA PHE A 288 -1.29 -3.08 -21.26
C PHE A 288 -1.07 -3.19 -22.76
N THR A 289 0.07 -2.70 -23.25
CA THR A 289 0.33 -2.57 -24.70
C THR A 289 1.17 -3.73 -25.26
N LYS A 290 2.04 -4.34 -24.43
CA LYS A 290 3.00 -5.38 -24.82
C LYS A 290 2.65 -6.75 -24.26
N PHE A 291 2.10 -6.78 -23.06
CA PHE A 291 1.76 -7.97 -22.30
C PHE A 291 0.29 -7.93 -21.88
N THR A 292 -0.26 -9.08 -21.54
CA THR A 292 -1.48 -9.11 -20.72
C THR A 292 -1.15 -8.73 -19.27
N ALA A 293 -2.15 -8.35 -18.50
CA ALA A 293 -1.94 -8.01 -17.07
C ALA A 293 -1.25 -9.14 -16.27
N LEU A 294 -1.59 -10.39 -16.56
CA LEU A 294 -0.96 -11.56 -15.91
C LEU A 294 0.48 -11.80 -16.37
N GLU A 295 0.81 -11.55 -17.62
CA GLU A 295 2.18 -11.63 -18.13
C GLU A 295 3.04 -10.51 -17.55
N ALA A 296 2.51 -9.29 -17.43
CA ALA A 296 3.16 -8.18 -16.78
C ALA A 296 3.41 -8.49 -15.30
N ALA A 297 2.39 -8.95 -14.56
CA ALA A 297 2.53 -9.36 -13.16
C ALA A 297 3.60 -10.45 -12.97
N LYS A 298 3.73 -11.37 -13.94
CA LYS A 298 4.81 -12.38 -13.91
C LYS A 298 6.19 -11.76 -14.14
N ALA A 299 6.33 -10.86 -15.11
CA ALA A 299 7.59 -10.19 -15.40
C ALA A 299 8.07 -9.37 -14.19
N ASP A 300 7.18 -8.68 -13.52
CA ASP A 300 7.45 -7.90 -12.31
C ASP A 300 7.89 -8.80 -11.14
N TYR A 301 7.20 -9.92 -10.95
CA TYR A 301 7.59 -10.92 -9.96
C TYR A 301 9.00 -11.44 -10.23
N ASP A 302 9.29 -11.86 -11.47
CA ASP A 302 10.59 -12.40 -11.88
C ASP A 302 11.72 -11.35 -11.69
N TYR A 303 11.46 -10.08 -12.02
CA TYR A 303 12.41 -8.99 -11.79
C TYR A 303 12.74 -8.88 -10.29
N LEU A 304 11.74 -8.80 -9.42
CA LEU A 304 11.96 -8.71 -7.97
C LEU A 304 12.72 -9.92 -7.44
N GLN A 305 12.42 -11.14 -7.93
CA GLN A 305 13.20 -12.33 -7.59
C GLN A 305 14.68 -12.20 -8.00
N SER A 306 14.97 -11.49 -9.10
CA SER A 306 16.33 -11.34 -9.60
C SER A 306 17.18 -10.35 -8.79
N ILE A 307 16.56 -9.40 -8.11
CA ILE A 307 17.26 -8.34 -7.35
C ILE A 307 17.31 -8.58 -5.83
N GLY A 308 16.51 -9.55 -5.32
CA GLY A 308 16.39 -9.89 -3.90
C GLY A 308 17.38 -10.92 -3.37
#